data_bf9e5704a5b638dc5e3a18e17fceae1e
#
_entry.id   bf9e5704a5b638dc5e3a18e17fceae1e
#
_cell.length_a   1.000
_cell.length_b   1.000
_cell.length_c   1.000
_cell.angle_alpha   90.00
_cell.angle_beta   90.00
_cell.angle_gamma   90.00
#
_symmetry.space_group_name_H-M   'P 1'
#
loop_
_entity.id
_entity.type
_entity.pdbx_description
1 polymer ?
#
loop_
_entity_poly.entity_id
_entity_poly.type
_entity_poly.pdbx_seq_one_letter_code
_entity_poly.pdbx_strand_id
1 'polypeptide(L)'
;YAWLEGGVENKPRATGGVSSYYLYTHEQGSNDDADPMTNVFIESADLDIGDGENLAFVKRVLPDVKFLTETNSNTPTINFVLKRRDFANQSLTTDSTTQITNASTEGFLRSRGRQFVLRFESDDDNDAPANNKDFKWRLGSTRLDVQASGRR
;
A
#
# COMPACT_ATOMS: atom_id res chain seq x y z
N TYR A 1 15.32 -5.13 24.29
CA TYR A 1 14.50 -4.03 23.79
C TYR A 1 13.74 -3.39 24.96
N ALA A 2 13.73 -2.08 25.04
CA ALA A 2 12.96 -1.33 26.02
C ALA A 2 12.13 -0.26 25.32
N TRP A 3 10.90 -0.10 25.75
CA TRP A 3 9.97 0.91 25.27
C TRP A 3 9.71 1.93 26.38
N LEU A 4 9.85 3.20 26.07
CA LEU A 4 9.60 4.30 26.99
C LEU A 4 8.46 5.16 26.42
N GLU A 5 7.34 5.19 27.13
CA GLU A 5 6.25 6.14 26.85
C GLU A 5 6.51 7.48 27.56
N GLY A 6 6.24 8.57 26.86
CA GLY A 6 6.25 9.90 27.48
C GLY A 6 7.65 10.48 27.76
N GLY A 7 8.56 10.40 26.80
CA GLY A 7 9.84 11.09 26.88
C GLY A 7 9.73 12.63 26.92
N VAL A 8 10.85 13.32 26.94
CA VAL A 8 10.97 14.79 27.07
C VAL A 8 10.13 15.57 26.04
N GLU A 9 9.74 14.95 24.94
CA GLU A 9 8.92 15.54 23.87
C GLU A 9 7.57 14.86 23.68
N ASN A 10 7.07 14.09 24.65
CA ASN A 10 5.85 13.29 24.55
C ASN A 10 5.84 12.30 23.37
N LYS A 11 6.99 11.82 22.94
CA LYS A 11 7.12 10.84 21.89
C LYS A 11 7.64 9.52 22.43
N PRO A 12 7.13 8.39 21.94
CA PRO A 12 7.64 7.10 22.35
C PRO A 12 9.09 6.91 21.89
N ARG A 13 9.88 6.24 22.70
CA ARG A 13 11.28 5.93 22.41
C ARG A 13 11.54 4.44 22.62
N ALA A 14 12.30 3.86 21.75
CA ALA A 14 12.72 2.48 21.87
C ALA A 14 14.23 2.34 21.72
N THR A 15 14.80 1.37 22.43
CA THR A 15 16.19 0.97 22.25
C THR A 15 16.25 -0.32 21.48
N GLY A 16 17.11 -0.41 20.49
CA GLY A 16 17.34 -1.62 19.69
C GLY A 16 18.73 -1.61 19.09
N GLY A 17 19.21 -2.78 18.72
CA GLY A 17 20.49 -2.96 18.04
C GLY A 17 21.24 -4.19 18.52
N VAL A 18 22.00 -4.79 17.64
CA VAL A 18 22.82 -5.98 17.93
C VAL A 18 24.26 -5.57 18.29
N SER A 19 24.74 -4.46 17.77
CA SER A 19 26.11 -3.99 17.94
C SER A 19 26.26 -2.52 18.34
N SER A 20 25.16 -1.77 18.34
CA SER A 20 25.14 -0.36 18.71
C SER A 20 23.87 -0.08 19.51
N TYR A 21 24.01 0.64 20.60
CA TYR A 21 22.89 0.98 21.48
C TYR A 21 22.42 2.41 21.13
N TYR A 22 21.42 2.52 20.29
CA TYR A 22 20.78 3.78 19.94
C TYR A 22 19.42 3.93 20.64
N LEU A 23 19.09 5.15 20.99
CA LEU A 23 17.75 5.51 21.44
C LEU A 23 17.01 6.18 20.29
N TYR A 24 16.06 5.45 19.73
CA TYR A 24 15.24 5.94 18.61
C TYR A 24 14.00 6.69 19.13
N THR A 25 13.71 7.82 18.54
CA THR A 25 12.44 8.53 18.73
C THR A 25 11.48 8.07 17.66
N HIS A 26 10.35 7.48 18.06
CA HIS A 26 9.31 7.02 17.14
C HIS A 26 8.32 8.12 16.78
N GLU A 27 7.51 7.87 15.74
CA GLU A 27 6.45 8.76 15.26
C GLU A 27 6.97 10.15 14.84
N GLN A 28 8.20 10.21 14.37
CA GLN A 28 8.81 11.43 13.87
C GLN A 28 9.28 11.25 12.43
N GLY A 29 8.88 12.18 11.55
CA GLY A 29 9.24 12.12 10.14
C GLY A 29 8.51 11.02 9.35
N SER A 30 9.05 10.69 8.19
CA SER A 30 8.56 9.66 7.24
C SER A 30 9.62 8.62 6.90
N ASN A 31 10.81 8.74 7.48
CA ASN A 31 12.00 7.95 7.19
C ASN A 31 12.41 7.10 8.39
N ASP A 32 13.18 6.06 8.12
CA ASP A 32 13.86 5.25 9.11
C ASP A 32 15.36 5.67 9.15
N ASP A 33 15.72 6.51 10.11
CA ASP A 33 17.08 7.06 10.31
C ASP A 33 17.70 7.63 9.01
N ALA A 34 16.95 8.53 8.33
CA ALA A 34 17.25 9.14 7.03
C ALA A 34 17.10 8.23 5.82
N ASP A 35 16.88 6.93 6.01
CA ASP A 35 16.55 6.02 4.93
C ASP A 35 15.02 5.94 4.72
N PRO A 36 14.53 5.79 3.49
CA PRO A 36 13.12 5.61 3.23
C PRO A 36 12.60 4.32 3.86
N MET A 37 11.42 4.36 4.46
CA MET A 37 10.75 3.13 4.87
C MET A 37 10.46 2.26 3.64
N THR A 38 10.90 1.01 3.67
CA THR A 38 10.63 0.02 2.64
C THR A 38 9.45 -0.88 3.01
N ASN A 39 8.84 -1.50 2.02
CA ASN A 39 7.72 -2.45 2.21
C ASN A 39 6.51 -1.89 2.98
N VAL A 40 6.22 -0.62 2.81
CA VAL A 40 5.03 -0.01 3.41
C VAL A 40 3.81 -0.34 2.55
N PHE A 41 2.90 -1.16 3.06
CA PHE A 41 1.70 -1.55 2.33
C PHE A 41 0.50 -1.78 3.22
N ILE A 42 -0.68 -1.73 2.60
CA ILE A 42 -1.96 -2.17 3.14
C ILE A 42 -2.52 -3.20 2.16
N GLU A 43 -2.82 -4.40 2.66
CA GLU A 43 -3.36 -5.49 1.84
C GLU A 43 -4.67 -6.00 2.45
N SER A 44 -5.69 -6.19 1.62
CA SER A 44 -6.97 -6.73 2.05
C SER A 44 -6.89 -8.25 2.26
N ALA A 45 -7.88 -8.81 2.97
CA ALA A 45 -8.18 -10.23 2.84
C ALA A 45 -8.73 -10.54 1.44
N ASP A 46 -8.93 -11.83 1.15
CA ASP A 46 -9.58 -12.27 -0.09
C ASP A 46 -11.00 -11.70 -0.18
N LEU A 47 -11.30 -11.13 -1.33
CA LEU A 47 -12.61 -10.60 -1.67
C LEU A 47 -13.26 -11.51 -2.71
N ASP A 48 -14.37 -12.11 -2.33
CA ASP A 48 -15.22 -12.89 -3.21
C ASP A 48 -16.39 -12.02 -3.73
N ILE A 49 -16.80 -12.25 -4.96
CA ILE A 49 -17.98 -11.60 -5.51
C ILE A 49 -19.11 -12.62 -5.61
N GLY A 50 -20.12 -12.45 -4.77
CA GLY A 50 -21.16 -13.43 -4.53
C GLY A 50 -20.63 -14.60 -3.69
N ASP A 51 -21.07 -15.80 -3.97
CA ASP A 51 -20.72 -17.02 -3.22
C ASP A 51 -19.41 -17.67 -3.70
N GLY A 52 -18.56 -16.93 -4.41
CA GLY A 52 -17.30 -17.45 -4.98
C GLY A 52 -17.50 -18.37 -6.21
N GLU A 53 -18.73 -18.60 -6.64
CA GLU A 53 -19.03 -19.39 -7.85
C GLU A 53 -18.89 -18.59 -9.14
N ASN A 54 -19.01 -17.29 -9.07
CA ASN A 54 -19.01 -16.41 -10.23
C ASN A 54 -17.62 -15.85 -10.50
N LEU A 55 -17.31 -15.71 -11.79
CA LEU A 55 -16.17 -14.92 -12.23
C LEU A 55 -16.57 -13.44 -12.26
N ALA A 56 -15.68 -12.60 -11.80
CA ALA A 56 -15.80 -11.15 -11.90
C ALA A 56 -14.72 -10.55 -12.78
N PHE A 57 -15.05 -9.46 -13.41
CA PHE A 57 -14.11 -8.64 -14.17
C PHE A 57 -13.98 -7.28 -13.52
N VAL A 58 -12.77 -6.98 -13.08
CA VAL A 58 -12.40 -5.67 -12.48
C VAL A 58 -11.87 -4.79 -13.60
N LYS A 59 -12.52 -3.63 -13.81
CA LYS A 59 -12.17 -2.68 -14.87
C LYS A 59 -11.26 -1.57 -14.39
N ARG A 60 -11.59 -0.99 -13.24
CA ARG A 60 -10.89 0.16 -12.70
C ARG A 60 -11.02 0.22 -11.19
N VAL A 61 -10.09 0.92 -10.60
CA VAL A 61 -10.12 1.38 -9.22
C VAL A 61 -10.37 2.88 -9.18
N LEU A 62 -11.21 3.29 -8.23
CA LEU A 62 -11.40 4.70 -7.85
C LEU A 62 -10.70 4.85 -6.49
N PRO A 63 -9.45 5.31 -6.48
CA PRO A 63 -8.68 5.40 -5.26
C PRO A 63 -9.19 6.54 -4.39
N ASP A 64 -9.24 6.32 -3.08
CA ASP A 64 -9.43 7.37 -2.09
C ASP A 64 -8.14 7.45 -1.26
N VAL A 65 -7.15 8.12 -1.84
CA VAL A 65 -5.81 8.25 -1.24
C VAL A 65 -5.51 9.73 -1.06
N LYS A 66 -5.12 10.08 0.16
CA LYS A 66 -4.61 11.41 0.47
C LYS A 66 -3.12 11.34 0.73
N PHE A 67 -2.36 12.07 -0.07
CA PHE A 67 -0.93 12.26 0.15
C PHE A 67 -0.69 13.44 1.09
N LEU A 68 0.21 13.23 2.03
CA LEU A 68 0.67 14.23 2.98
C LEU A 68 2.15 14.45 2.66
N THR A 69 2.44 15.43 1.82
CA THR A 69 3.82 15.75 1.42
C THR A 69 4.47 16.65 2.46
N GLU A 70 5.67 16.25 2.89
CA GLU A 70 6.57 17.15 3.58
C GLU A 70 7.54 17.75 2.54
N THR A 71 7.32 18.99 2.18
CA THR A 71 8.24 19.96 1.52
C THR A 71 9.00 19.59 0.24
N ASN A 72 8.81 18.46 -0.41
CA ASN A 72 9.52 18.12 -1.64
C ASN A 72 8.66 18.29 -2.89
N SER A 73 9.27 18.84 -3.95
CA SER A 73 8.64 19.19 -5.22
C SER A 73 8.24 18.00 -6.10
N ASN A 74 8.37 16.78 -5.63
CA ASN A 74 8.08 15.58 -6.40
C ASN A 74 6.64 15.11 -6.21
N THR A 75 6.07 14.59 -7.27
CA THR A 75 4.73 14.00 -7.24
C THR A 75 4.80 12.68 -6.48
N PRO A 76 4.14 12.57 -5.32
CA PRO A 76 4.11 11.32 -4.58
C PRO A 76 3.34 10.26 -5.36
N THR A 77 3.85 9.04 -5.36
CA THR A 77 3.30 7.91 -6.10
C THR A 77 3.20 6.69 -5.21
N ILE A 78 2.09 5.98 -5.27
CA ILE A 78 1.93 4.65 -4.70
C ILE A 78 1.47 3.67 -5.77
N ASN A 79 1.74 2.40 -5.58
CA ASN A 79 1.27 1.34 -6.44
C ASN A 79 -0.02 0.73 -5.88
N PHE A 80 -1.03 0.63 -6.72
CA PHE A 80 -2.17 -0.24 -6.49
C PHE A 80 -1.95 -1.55 -7.23
N VAL A 81 -1.89 -2.64 -6.48
CA VAL A 81 -1.67 -3.99 -6.99
C VAL A 81 -2.93 -4.81 -6.80
N LEU A 82 -3.46 -5.33 -7.88
CA LEU A 82 -4.56 -6.28 -7.87
C LEU A 82 -4.00 -7.69 -8.04
N LYS A 83 -4.17 -8.50 -7.02
CA LYS A 83 -3.85 -9.93 -7.06
C LYS A 83 -5.12 -10.72 -7.24
N ARG A 84 -5.04 -11.88 -7.89
CA ARG A 84 -6.17 -12.77 -8.10
C ARG A 84 -5.81 -14.24 -7.94
N ARG A 85 -6.82 -15.04 -7.75
CA ARG A 85 -6.81 -16.49 -7.91
C ARG A 85 -8.18 -16.98 -8.38
N ASP A 86 -8.20 -18.11 -9.05
CA ASP A 86 -9.45 -18.72 -9.56
C ASP A 86 -10.04 -19.74 -8.59
N PHE A 87 -9.20 -20.32 -7.71
CA PHE A 87 -9.63 -21.29 -6.70
C PHE A 87 -8.90 -21.05 -5.39
N ALA A 88 -9.57 -21.33 -4.29
CA ALA A 88 -9.06 -21.06 -2.92
C ALA A 88 -7.73 -21.77 -2.58
N ASN A 89 -7.43 -22.89 -3.25
CA ASN A 89 -6.17 -23.63 -3.07
C ASN A 89 -5.03 -23.16 -3.98
N GLN A 90 -5.27 -22.17 -4.83
CA GLN A 90 -4.24 -21.61 -5.69
C GLN A 90 -3.48 -20.48 -4.99
N SER A 91 -2.23 -20.32 -5.35
CA SER A 91 -1.46 -19.15 -4.94
C SER A 91 -2.03 -17.89 -5.57
N LEU A 92 -2.01 -16.78 -4.82
CA LEU A 92 -2.31 -15.46 -5.35
C LEU A 92 -1.25 -15.06 -6.38
N THR A 93 -1.70 -14.54 -7.50
CA THR A 93 -0.83 -13.99 -8.55
C THR A 93 -1.13 -12.52 -8.74
N THR A 94 -0.09 -11.69 -8.87
CA THR A 94 -0.25 -10.30 -9.30
C THR A 94 -0.74 -10.30 -10.74
N ASP A 95 -1.88 -9.66 -10.97
CA ASP A 95 -2.53 -9.63 -12.29
C ASP A 95 -2.46 -8.25 -12.93
N SER A 96 -2.56 -7.21 -12.13
CA SER A 96 -2.51 -5.83 -12.60
C SER A 96 -1.93 -4.91 -11.55
N THR A 97 -1.07 -3.98 -12.00
CA THR A 97 -0.52 -2.91 -11.17
C THR A 97 -0.79 -1.58 -11.86
N THR A 98 -1.21 -0.59 -11.10
CA THR A 98 -1.40 0.79 -11.58
C THR A 98 -0.85 1.78 -10.57
N GLN A 99 -0.16 2.79 -11.07
CA GLN A 99 0.34 3.87 -10.23
C GLN A 99 -0.76 4.89 -9.92
N ILE A 100 -0.78 5.34 -8.69
CA ILE A 100 -1.71 6.34 -8.19
C ILE A 100 -0.89 7.53 -7.66
N THR A 101 -1.23 8.69 -8.16
CA THR A 101 -0.67 9.99 -7.77
C THR A 101 -1.74 10.85 -7.13
N ASN A 102 -1.37 12.02 -6.63
CA ASN A 102 -2.32 13.01 -6.12
C ASN A 102 -3.30 13.55 -7.19
N ALA A 103 -2.99 13.38 -8.48
CA ALA A 103 -3.84 13.77 -9.60
C ALA A 103 -4.69 12.62 -10.15
N SER A 104 -4.48 11.38 -9.67
CA SER A 104 -5.21 10.21 -10.17
C SER A 104 -6.63 10.18 -9.65
N THR A 105 -7.61 10.28 -10.54
CA THR A 105 -9.03 10.12 -10.23
C THR A 105 -9.49 8.67 -10.36
N GLU A 106 -8.82 7.90 -11.21
CA GLU A 106 -9.07 6.49 -11.46
C GLU A 106 -7.79 5.78 -11.92
N GLY A 107 -7.72 4.48 -11.67
CA GLY A 107 -6.69 3.60 -12.20
C GLY A 107 -7.34 2.48 -13.02
N PHE A 108 -6.88 2.27 -14.25
CA PHE A 108 -7.43 1.23 -15.12
C PHE A 108 -6.80 -0.13 -14.81
N LEU A 109 -7.67 -1.12 -14.71
CA LEU A 109 -7.33 -2.51 -14.45
C LEU A 109 -8.03 -3.39 -15.48
N ARG A 110 -7.50 -4.58 -15.73
CA ARG A 110 -8.16 -5.57 -16.60
C ARG A 110 -7.91 -6.96 -16.05
N SER A 111 -8.61 -7.26 -14.96
CA SER A 111 -8.44 -8.53 -14.27
C SER A 111 -9.74 -9.31 -14.24
N ARG A 112 -9.67 -10.60 -14.49
CA ARG A 112 -10.79 -11.53 -14.41
C ARG A 112 -10.43 -12.70 -13.52
N GLY A 113 -11.18 -12.91 -12.45
CA GLY A 113 -10.95 -13.98 -11.50
C GLY A 113 -12.16 -14.21 -10.61
N ARG A 114 -12.03 -15.11 -9.64
CA ARG A 114 -13.06 -15.38 -8.64
C ARG A 114 -12.77 -14.63 -7.33
N GLN A 115 -11.52 -14.68 -6.91
CA GLN A 115 -11.07 -14.05 -5.67
C GLN A 115 -10.01 -13.02 -5.98
N PHE A 116 -10.11 -11.89 -5.32
CA PHE A 116 -9.20 -10.76 -5.48
C PHE A 116 -8.64 -10.32 -4.15
N VAL A 117 -7.42 -9.84 -4.18
CA VAL A 117 -6.76 -9.16 -3.07
C VAL A 117 -6.31 -7.79 -3.56
N LEU A 118 -6.64 -6.77 -2.81
CA LEU A 118 -6.27 -5.39 -3.08
C LEU A 118 -5.07 -5.03 -2.23
N ARG A 119 -4.02 -4.51 -2.86
CA ARG A 119 -2.84 -4.04 -2.16
C ARG A 119 -2.49 -2.64 -2.61
N PHE A 120 -2.28 -1.76 -1.65
CA PHE A 120 -1.69 -0.45 -1.83
C PHE A 120 -0.31 -0.48 -1.20
N GLU A 121 0.69 -0.08 -1.94
CA GLU A 121 2.07 -0.08 -1.46
C GLU A 121 2.82 1.17 -1.90
N SER A 122 3.73 1.62 -1.05
CA SER A 122 4.68 2.65 -1.45
C SER A 122 5.55 2.12 -2.58
N ASP A 123 5.88 3.00 -3.52
CA ASP A 123 6.77 2.68 -4.62
C ASP A 123 8.20 2.56 -4.07
N ASP A 124 8.65 1.32 -3.91
CA ASP A 124 9.99 0.98 -3.39
C ASP A 124 11.04 0.90 -4.50
N ASP A 125 10.74 1.44 -5.69
CA ASP A 125 11.68 1.38 -6.80
C ASP A 125 13.00 2.07 -6.40
N ASN A 126 14.05 1.28 -6.24
CA ASN A 126 15.38 1.75 -5.86
C ASN A 126 15.99 2.70 -6.89
N ASP A 127 15.44 2.73 -8.11
CA ASP A 127 15.81 3.63 -9.19
C ASP A 127 15.03 4.96 -9.15
N ALA A 128 13.98 5.05 -8.31
CA ALA A 128 13.30 6.31 -8.11
C ALA A 128 14.25 7.31 -7.44
N PRO A 129 14.30 8.54 -7.90
CA PRO A 129 15.14 9.56 -7.27
C PRO A 129 14.80 9.66 -5.78
N ALA A 130 15.83 9.79 -4.95
CA ALA A 130 15.75 9.83 -3.47
C ALA A 130 14.64 10.73 -2.90
N ASN A 131 14.12 11.61 -3.72
CA ASN A 131 13.09 12.60 -3.42
C ASN A 131 11.65 12.06 -3.46
N ASN A 132 11.41 10.84 -3.97
CA ASN A 132 10.06 10.27 -4.06
C ASN A 132 9.67 9.45 -2.82
N LYS A 133 10.57 9.36 -1.86
CA LYS A 133 10.45 8.45 -0.70
C LYS A 133 9.98 9.15 0.58
N ASP A 134 9.98 10.48 0.61
CA ASP A 134 9.64 11.29 1.79
C ASP A 134 8.19 11.75 1.77
N PHE A 135 7.25 10.83 1.66
CA PHE A 135 5.85 11.19 1.75
C PHE A 135 5.04 10.21 2.60
N LYS A 136 4.03 10.74 3.21
CA LYS A 136 3.04 9.97 3.95
C LYS A 136 1.76 9.90 3.13
N TRP A 137 1.06 8.81 3.22
CA TRP A 137 -0.23 8.66 2.58
C TRP A 137 -1.26 8.06 3.53
N ARG A 138 -2.50 8.36 3.27
CA ARG A 138 -3.65 7.84 3.99
C ARG A 138 -4.61 7.22 3.00
N LEU A 139 -5.01 5.98 3.25
CA LEU A 139 -6.03 5.28 2.48
C LEU A 139 -7.41 5.53 3.11
N GLY A 140 -8.37 5.96 2.29
CA GLY A 140 -9.78 6.06 2.61
C GLY A 140 -10.58 4.89 2.03
N SER A 141 -11.79 5.17 1.57
CA SER A 141 -12.72 4.14 1.04
C SER A 141 -12.53 3.95 -0.46
N THR A 142 -11.67 3.04 -0.84
CA THR A 142 -11.46 2.67 -2.24
C THR A 142 -12.67 1.98 -2.84
N ARG A 143 -13.00 2.30 -4.08
CA ARG A 143 -14.09 1.69 -4.85
C ARG A 143 -13.54 0.98 -6.07
N LEU A 144 -14.16 -0.14 -6.42
CA LEU A 144 -13.86 -0.89 -7.63
C LEU A 144 -15.07 -0.89 -8.57
N ASP A 145 -14.79 -0.75 -9.86
CA ASP A 145 -15.79 -1.02 -10.91
C ASP A 145 -15.66 -2.49 -11.32
N VAL A 146 -16.66 -3.26 -10.90
CA VAL A 146 -16.65 -4.71 -11.04
C VAL A 146 -17.88 -5.16 -11.83
N GLN A 147 -17.68 -6.05 -12.79
CA GLN A 147 -18.74 -6.64 -13.59
C GLN A 147 -18.78 -8.16 -13.42
N ALA A 148 -19.97 -8.73 -13.35
CA ALA A 148 -20.13 -10.17 -13.43
C ALA A 148 -19.65 -10.67 -14.79
N SER A 149 -18.83 -11.71 -14.81
CA SER A 149 -18.20 -12.25 -16.02
C SER A 149 -18.53 -13.73 -16.27
N GLY A 150 -19.70 -14.16 -15.83
CA GLY A 150 -20.22 -15.50 -16.07
C GLY A 150 -19.84 -16.53 -14.99
N ARG A 151 -20.41 -17.71 -15.15
CA ARG A 151 -20.09 -18.93 -14.39
C ARG A 151 -19.20 -19.83 -15.23
N ARG A 152 -18.36 -20.60 -14.55
CA ARG A 152 -17.65 -21.71 -15.18
C ARG A 152 -17.96 -22.97 -14.43
#